data_713828726106f59444095d22feb2a1c1
#
_entry.id   713828726106f59444095d22feb2a1c1
#
_cell.length_a   1.000
_cell.length_b   1.000
_cell.length_c   1.000
_cell.angle_alpha   90.00
_cell.angle_beta   90.00
_cell.angle_gamma   90.00
#
_symmetry.space_group_name_H-M   'P 1'
#
loop_
_entity.id
_entity.type
_entity.pdbx_description
1 polymer ?
#
loop_
_entity_poly.entity_id
_entity_poly.type
_entity_poly.pdbx_seq_one_letter_code
_entity_poly.pdbx_strand_id
1 'polypeptide(L)'
;MAYFLKQSNLKKGLYLQIYESFYNPEKNQTSHRSVKALGYVNDLISEDIPDPVAFYKAEVSKMNDERKKEKTRLISSSSAIRHIGYFPFKAILENLNISRYIDFFHLTNDFDFKLSDVLSSLIYARAVNPCSKHRTFHEVIPCLYESYDFSYDQLLEGLGFLGNEYEKIVELFTSQIRDKYGLNTSQTYFDCTNFYFEIDREDDFRRKGPSKENRRDPIVGLGLLLDANQIPIGMKMYPGNESEKPVLRDVINGLKQRHNIEGHTIQVADKGLNCAENIYNARQNGDGYLFSKSVKQLPETEKTWVLLEHGYHDVRDKDGTLKYRWKECVDKFPYTYTDSNGKRHTLNLTEKRVVTFNPSLAKRKKLKLKGW
;
A
#
# COMPACT_ATOMS: atom_id res chain seq x y z
N MET A 1 11.36 23.85 -22.31
CA MET A 1 11.90 24.65 -23.42
C MET A 1 12.64 23.71 -24.35
N ALA A 2 12.27 23.68 -25.62
CA ALA A 2 12.82 22.74 -26.60
C ALA A 2 13.11 23.46 -27.92
N TYR A 3 14.07 22.92 -28.64
CA TYR A 3 14.31 23.32 -30.04
C TYR A 3 13.33 22.56 -30.93
N PHE A 4 12.91 23.20 -32.03
CA PHE A 4 12.09 22.57 -33.07
C PHE A 4 12.41 23.11 -34.45
N LEU A 5 12.23 22.27 -35.48
CA LEU A 5 12.41 22.66 -36.86
C LEU A 5 11.14 23.32 -37.38
N LYS A 6 11.20 24.62 -37.61
CA LYS A 6 10.12 25.37 -38.26
C LYS A 6 10.27 25.26 -39.78
N GLN A 7 9.17 24.88 -40.42
CA GLN A 7 9.04 24.78 -41.87
C GLN A 7 8.09 25.88 -42.33
N SER A 8 8.52 26.69 -43.28
CA SER A 8 7.71 27.80 -43.84
C SER A 8 7.70 27.75 -45.33
N ASN A 9 6.51 27.67 -45.96
CA ASN A 9 6.37 27.76 -47.42
C ASN A 9 6.47 29.24 -47.84
N LEU A 10 7.57 29.58 -48.50
CA LEU A 10 7.81 30.92 -49.07
C LEU A 10 7.74 30.87 -50.58
N LYS A 11 7.76 32.06 -51.24
CA LYS A 11 7.65 32.16 -52.70
C LYS A 11 8.70 31.36 -53.51
N LYS A 12 9.88 31.08 -52.91
CA LYS A 12 10.99 30.32 -53.52
C LYS A 12 11.02 28.86 -53.12
N GLY A 13 10.05 28.37 -52.33
CA GLY A 13 9.97 26.99 -51.84
C GLY A 13 9.97 26.86 -50.30
N LEU A 14 10.16 25.65 -49.82
CA LEU A 14 10.16 25.32 -48.37
C LEU A 14 11.43 25.86 -47.73
N TYR A 15 11.27 26.71 -46.71
CA TYR A 15 12.34 27.33 -45.97
C TYR A 15 12.41 26.75 -44.54
N LEU A 16 13.63 26.36 -44.11
CA LEU A 16 13.86 25.71 -42.81
C LEU A 16 14.54 26.70 -41.86
N GLN A 17 14.11 26.66 -40.59
CA GLN A 17 14.70 27.41 -39.48
C GLN A 17 14.62 26.59 -38.18
N ILE A 18 15.64 26.69 -37.36
CA ILE A 18 15.60 26.13 -36.00
C ILE A 18 15.08 27.23 -35.06
N TYR A 19 14.02 26.92 -34.37
CA TYR A 19 13.41 27.76 -33.35
C TYR A 19 13.60 27.18 -31.97
N GLU A 20 13.61 28.06 -30.97
CA GLU A 20 13.56 27.68 -29.55
C GLU A 20 12.25 28.17 -28.93
N SER A 21 11.57 27.32 -28.21
CA SER A 21 10.47 27.71 -27.35
C SER A 21 10.98 28.12 -25.96
N PHE A 22 10.47 29.22 -25.42
CA PHE A 22 10.79 29.70 -24.08
C PHE A 22 9.55 30.31 -23.41
N TYR A 23 9.55 30.28 -22.07
CA TYR A 23 8.50 30.94 -21.32
C TYR A 23 8.81 32.44 -21.23
N ASN A 24 7.86 33.28 -21.62
CA ASN A 24 7.94 34.73 -21.49
C ASN A 24 7.12 35.17 -20.25
N PRO A 25 7.79 35.62 -19.16
CA PRO A 25 7.11 36.02 -17.95
C PRO A 25 6.19 37.25 -18.12
N GLU A 26 6.55 38.16 -19.00
CA GLU A 26 5.78 39.39 -19.24
C GLU A 26 4.44 39.10 -19.93
N LYS A 27 4.42 38.07 -20.80
CA LYS A 27 3.24 37.66 -21.53
C LYS A 27 2.52 36.48 -20.89
N ASN A 28 3.09 35.89 -19.85
CA ASN A 28 2.61 34.69 -19.15
C ASN A 28 2.25 33.56 -20.12
N GLN A 29 3.06 33.38 -21.16
CA GLN A 29 2.84 32.35 -22.20
C GLN A 29 4.13 31.87 -22.84
N THR A 30 4.07 30.72 -23.52
CA THR A 30 5.18 30.22 -24.35
C THR A 30 5.38 31.11 -25.57
N SER A 31 6.60 31.55 -25.76
CA SER A 31 7.05 32.32 -26.92
C SER A 31 8.12 31.57 -27.68
N HIS A 32 8.34 31.96 -28.96
CA HIS A 32 9.31 31.32 -29.81
C HIS A 32 10.28 32.35 -30.37
N ARG A 33 11.57 31.98 -30.48
CA ARG A 33 12.57 32.80 -31.17
C ARG A 33 13.35 31.97 -32.15
N SER A 34 13.77 32.58 -33.26
CA SER A 34 14.65 31.97 -34.25
C SER A 34 16.06 31.85 -33.67
N VAL A 35 16.66 30.65 -33.74
CA VAL A 35 18.02 30.34 -33.28
C VAL A 35 18.97 30.28 -34.46
N LYS A 36 18.53 29.61 -35.55
CA LYS A 36 19.36 29.46 -36.77
C LYS A 36 18.47 29.42 -38.00
N ALA A 37 18.78 30.26 -38.99
CA ALA A 37 18.23 30.18 -40.30
C ALA A 37 19.02 29.17 -41.13
N LEU A 38 18.37 28.18 -41.70
CA LEU A 38 19.02 27.11 -42.47
C LEU A 38 19.03 27.42 -43.99
N GLY A 39 17.90 27.87 -44.51
CA GLY A 39 17.77 28.17 -45.92
C GLY A 39 16.62 27.41 -46.61
N TYR A 40 16.57 27.49 -47.93
CA TYR A 40 15.58 26.75 -48.71
C TYR A 40 16.01 25.31 -48.89
N VAL A 41 15.06 24.38 -48.81
CA VAL A 41 15.32 22.94 -48.90
C VAL A 41 16.10 22.61 -50.19
N ASN A 42 15.73 23.25 -51.33
CA ASN A 42 16.42 23.00 -52.58
C ASN A 42 17.90 23.42 -52.59
N ASP A 43 18.27 24.44 -51.80
CA ASP A 43 19.65 24.92 -51.67
C ASP A 43 20.48 24.09 -50.68
N LEU A 44 19.80 23.30 -49.85
CA LEU A 44 20.39 22.48 -48.80
C LEU A 44 20.62 21.01 -49.21
N ILE A 45 20.05 20.60 -50.35
CA ILE A 45 20.25 19.27 -50.90
C ILE A 45 21.70 19.14 -51.38
N SER A 46 22.42 18.14 -50.87
CA SER A 46 23.77 17.78 -51.28
C SER A 46 23.94 16.26 -51.21
N GLU A 47 25.09 15.75 -51.71
CA GLU A 47 25.40 14.30 -51.58
C GLU A 47 25.38 13.81 -50.14
N ASP A 48 25.80 14.67 -49.18
CA ASP A 48 25.81 14.35 -47.75
C ASP A 48 24.44 14.56 -47.07
N ILE A 49 23.53 15.35 -47.69
CA ILE A 49 22.21 15.71 -47.14
C ILE A 49 21.14 15.53 -48.24
N PRO A 50 20.79 14.28 -48.57
CA PRO A 50 19.77 14.02 -49.60
C PRO A 50 18.34 14.42 -49.15
N ASP A 51 18.06 14.37 -47.85
CA ASP A 51 16.81 14.86 -47.23
C ASP A 51 17.11 15.88 -46.14
N PRO A 52 17.15 17.19 -46.42
CA PRO A 52 17.42 18.23 -45.45
C PRO A 52 16.41 18.28 -44.31
N VAL A 53 15.14 17.91 -44.55
CA VAL A 53 14.11 17.94 -43.50
C VAL A 53 14.36 16.84 -42.46
N ALA A 54 14.64 15.61 -42.89
CA ALA A 54 14.96 14.51 -42.01
C ALA A 54 16.28 14.76 -41.28
N PHE A 55 17.32 15.25 -41.98
CA PHE A 55 18.61 15.58 -41.40
C PHE A 55 18.52 16.60 -40.27
N TYR A 56 17.87 17.74 -40.51
CA TYR A 56 17.75 18.79 -39.50
C TYR A 56 16.76 18.46 -38.37
N LYS A 57 15.78 17.58 -38.61
CA LYS A 57 15.00 17.01 -37.50
C LYS A 57 15.87 16.18 -36.55
N ALA A 58 16.76 15.34 -37.08
CA ALA A 58 17.69 14.57 -36.30
C ALA A 58 18.71 15.46 -35.54
N GLU A 59 19.19 16.52 -36.16
CA GLU A 59 20.08 17.51 -35.55
C GLU A 59 19.39 18.23 -34.36
N VAL A 60 18.15 18.68 -34.58
CA VAL A 60 17.32 19.28 -33.53
C VAL A 60 17.10 18.32 -32.36
N SER A 61 16.91 17.02 -32.64
CA SER A 61 16.78 16.00 -31.59
C SER A 61 18.08 15.91 -30.76
N LYS A 62 19.23 15.86 -31.44
CA LYS A 62 20.55 15.87 -30.74
C LYS A 62 20.75 17.12 -29.86
N MET A 63 20.40 18.31 -30.40
CA MET A 63 20.45 19.57 -29.62
C MET A 63 19.58 19.52 -28.36
N ASN A 64 18.42 18.91 -28.43
CA ASN A 64 17.54 18.74 -27.29
C ASN A 64 18.12 17.74 -26.26
N ASP A 65 18.75 16.67 -26.72
CA ASP A 65 19.39 15.68 -25.85
C ASP A 65 20.63 16.25 -25.17
N GLU A 66 21.46 17.02 -25.89
CA GLU A 66 22.60 17.74 -25.32
C GLU A 66 22.15 18.76 -24.27
N ARG A 67 21.08 19.50 -24.57
CA ARG A 67 20.48 20.44 -23.61
C ARG A 67 19.93 19.76 -22.37
N LYS A 68 19.29 18.58 -22.53
CA LYS A 68 18.90 17.74 -21.37
C LYS A 68 20.14 17.37 -20.54
N LYS A 69 21.20 16.93 -21.18
CA LYS A 69 22.47 16.55 -20.51
C LYS A 69 23.11 17.76 -19.80
N GLU A 70 23.13 18.92 -20.43
CA GLU A 70 23.64 20.16 -19.79
C GLU A 70 22.81 20.60 -18.60
N LYS A 71 21.46 20.58 -18.71
CA LYS A 71 20.58 20.86 -17.56
C LYS A 71 20.80 19.90 -16.41
N THR A 72 21.14 18.64 -16.70
CA THR A 72 21.47 17.64 -15.67
C THR A 72 22.85 17.90 -15.05
N ARG A 73 23.76 18.57 -15.76
CA ARG A 73 25.11 18.91 -15.29
C ARG A 73 25.19 20.25 -14.55
N LEU A 74 24.26 21.17 -14.81
CA LEU A 74 24.22 22.44 -14.10
C LEU A 74 23.76 22.20 -12.66
N ILE A 75 24.74 22.14 -11.76
CA ILE A 75 24.51 22.33 -10.33
C ILE A 75 24.04 23.79 -10.20
N SER A 76 22.73 24.01 -10.11
CA SER A 76 22.21 25.33 -9.80
C SER A 76 22.69 25.73 -8.40
N SER A 77 22.83 27.04 -8.15
CA SER A 77 23.18 27.58 -6.83
C SER A 77 22.18 27.19 -5.72
N SER A 78 21.00 26.74 -6.08
CA SER A 78 20.07 26.04 -5.21
C SER A 78 20.33 24.54 -5.34
N SER A 79 20.89 23.92 -4.30
CA SER A 79 21.03 22.44 -4.24
C SER A 79 19.68 21.81 -4.52
N ALA A 80 19.63 20.91 -5.51
CA ALA A 80 18.43 20.13 -5.75
C ALA A 80 18.15 19.26 -4.50
N ILE A 81 16.97 19.42 -3.91
CA ILE A 81 16.53 18.57 -2.81
C ILE A 81 16.40 17.16 -3.36
N ARG A 82 17.07 16.20 -2.72
CA ARG A 82 16.97 14.77 -3.05
C ARG A 82 16.51 14.00 -1.83
N HIS A 83 15.50 13.17 -2.02
CA HIS A 83 15.06 12.23 -1.02
C HIS A 83 15.92 10.97 -1.05
N ILE A 84 16.52 10.60 0.07
CA ILE A 84 17.32 9.38 0.23
C ILE A 84 16.74 8.42 1.29
N GLY A 85 15.73 8.87 2.04
CA GLY A 85 15.12 8.10 3.14
C GLY A 85 14.46 6.78 2.74
N TYR A 86 14.29 6.53 1.44
CA TYR A 86 13.72 5.27 0.93
C TYR A 86 14.77 4.19 0.63
N PHE A 87 16.08 4.47 0.73
CA PHE A 87 17.13 3.49 0.41
C PHE A 87 17.01 2.16 1.15
N PRO A 88 16.58 2.09 2.43
CA PRO A 88 16.30 0.82 3.08
C PRO A 88 15.19 0.01 2.39
N PHE A 89 14.13 0.67 1.92
CA PHE A 89 13.05 0.01 1.17
C PHE A 89 13.54 -0.49 -0.19
N LYS A 90 14.38 0.29 -0.87
CA LYS A 90 15.03 -0.12 -2.12
C LYS A 90 15.84 -1.40 -1.91
N ALA A 91 16.71 -1.42 -0.90
CA ALA A 91 17.51 -2.59 -0.58
C ALA A 91 16.65 -3.83 -0.28
N ILE A 92 15.51 -3.67 0.40
CA ILE A 92 14.55 -4.75 0.64
C ILE A 92 13.93 -5.25 -0.66
N LEU A 93 13.43 -4.36 -1.52
CA LEU A 93 12.82 -4.74 -2.81
C LEU A 93 13.82 -5.44 -3.73
N GLU A 94 15.07 -4.96 -3.79
CA GLU A 94 16.15 -5.59 -4.55
C GLU A 94 16.49 -6.98 -3.99
N ASN A 95 16.61 -7.10 -2.67
CA ASN A 95 16.89 -8.39 -2.03
C ASN A 95 15.77 -9.41 -2.26
N LEU A 96 14.52 -8.97 -2.30
CA LEU A 96 13.35 -9.81 -2.61
C LEU A 96 13.18 -10.04 -4.14
N ASN A 97 14.00 -9.45 -4.99
CA ASN A 97 13.90 -9.50 -6.46
C ASN A 97 12.52 -9.09 -7.01
N ILE A 98 11.79 -8.22 -6.31
CA ILE A 98 10.40 -7.86 -6.66
C ILE A 98 10.30 -7.29 -8.06
N SER A 99 11.20 -6.38 -8.45
CA SER A 99 11.20 -5.76 -9.79
C SER A 99 11.20 -6.80 -10.90
N ARG A 100 12.05 -7.83 -10.81
CA ARG A 100 12.14 -8.89 -11.80
C ARG A 100 10.81 -9.63 -11.99
N TYR A 101 10.11 -9.93 -10.90
CA TYR A 101 8.84 -10.64 -10.96
C TYR A 101 7.70 -9.73 -11.44
N ILE A 102 7.71 -8.47 -11.06
CA ILE A 102 6.71 -7.49 -11.54
C ILE A 102 6.88 -7.26 -13.05
N ASP A 103 8.11 -7.14 -13.54
CA ASP A 103 8.38 -6.99 -14.97
C ASP A 103 7.98 -8.24 -15.77
N PHE A 104 7.84 -9.41 -15.13
CA PHE A 104 7.30 -10.60 -15.78
C PHE A 104 5.83 -10.45 -16.18
N PHE A 105 5.04 -9.68 -15.45
CA PHE A 105 3.67 -9.33 -15.86
C PHE A 105 3.65 -8.52 -17.16
N HIS A 106 4.75 -7.82 -17.49
CA HIS A 106 4.89 -7.12 -18.76
C HIS A 106 4.84 -8.06 -19.98
N LEU A 107 5.30 -9.29 -19.85
CA LEU A 107 5.27 -10.28 -20.93
C LEU A 107 3.85 -10.71 -21.33
N THR A 108 2.89 -10.51 -20.46
CA THR A 108 1.48 -10.87 -20.68
C THR A 108 0.58 -9.66 -20.93
N ASN A 109 1.14 -8.43 -20.84
CA ASN A 109 0.42 -7.17 -21.00
C ASN A 109 1.28 -6.20 -21.84
N ASP A 110 0.64 -5.45 -22.70
CA ASP A 110 1.30 -4.59 -23.69
C ASP A 110 1.60 -3.19 -23.11
N PHE A 111 2.46 -3.13 -22.09
CA PHE A 111 2.93 -1.86 -21.52
C PHE A 111 4.14 -1.35 -22.30
N ASP A 112 4.16 -0.06 -22.61
CA ASP A 112 5.32 0.66 -23.20
C ASP A 112 6.24 1.27 -22.13
N PHE A 113 6.02 0.96 -20.86
CA PHE A 113 6.77 1.41 -19.70
C PHE A 113 7.06 0.24 -18.74
N LYS A 114 8.04 0.40 -17.84
CA LYS A 114 8.34 -0.63 -16.83
C LYS A 114 7.39 -0.55 -15.63
N LEU A 115 6.62 -1.61 -15.43
CA LEU A 115 5.67 -1.71 -14.31
C LEU A 115 6.38 -1.71 -12.95
N SER A 116 7.58 -2.30 -12.87
CA SER A 116 8.42 -2.27 -11.66
C SER A 116 8.86 -0.86 -11.28
N ASP A 117 9.09 0.02 -12.26
CA ASP A 117 9.44 1.42 -12.01
C ASP A 117 8.24 2.18 -11.40
N VAL A 118 7.02 1.90 -11.88
CA VAL A 118 5.79 2.46 -11.29
C VAL A 118 5.64 2.00 -9.84
N LEU A 119 5.74 0.69 -9.58
CA LEU A 119 5.59 0.14 -8.23
C LEU A 119 6.65 0.71 -7.27
N SER A 120 7.93 0.65 -7.65
CA SER A 120 9.03 1.09 -6.80
C SER A 120 8.98 2.59 -6.52
N SER A 121 8.73 3.41 -7.55
CA SER A 121 8.61 4.86 -7.38
C SER A 121 7.47 5.24 -6.43
N LEU A 122 6.33 4.56 -6.52
CA LEU A 122 5.19 4.79 -5.61
C LEU A 122 5.50 4.38 -4.17
N ILE A 123 6.20 3.26 -3.96
CA ILE A 123 6.65 2.81 -2.63
C ILE A 123 7.64 3.83 -2.05
N TYR A 124 8.64 4.23 -2.82
CA TYR A 124 9.67 5.17 -2.36
C TYR A 124 9.09 6.55 -2.05
N ALA A 125 8.26 7.06 -2.95
CA ALA A 125 7.58 8.34 -2.73
C ALA A 125 6.68 8.31 -1.49
N ARG A 126 5.95 7.21 -1.29
CA ARG A 126 5.09 7.03 -0.11
C ARG A 126 5.89 6.99 1.19
N ALA A 127 7.09 6.40 1.16
CA ALA A 127 7.97 6.30 2.32
C ALA A 127 8.54 7.68 2.74
N VAL A 128 8.85 8.56 1.78
CA VAL A 128 9.52 9.83 2.07
C VAL A 128 8.56 11.01 2.20
N ASN A 129 7.49 11.04 1.41
CA ASN A 129 6.50 12.14 1.43
C ASN A 129 5.11 11.67 0.96
N PRO A 130 4.28 11.13 1.87
CA PRO A 130 2.93 10.69 1.54
C PRO A 130 2.04 11.85 1.06
N CYS A 131 1.57 11.78 -0.18
CA CYS A 131 0.69 12.78 -0.77
C CYS A 131 -0.22 12.18 -1.86
N SER A 132 -1.02 13.01 -2.54
CA SER A 132 -1.86 12.57 -3.66
C SER A 132 -1.01 12.05 -4.83
N LYS A 133 -1.57 11.20 -5.70
CA LYS A 133 -0.85 10.65 -6.86
C LYS A 133 -0.32 11.73 -7.80
N HIS A 134 -1.10 12.79 -8.00
CA HIS A 134 -0.67 13.95 -8.78
C HIS A 134 0.59 14.61 -8.19
N ARG A 135 0.57 14.93 -6.90
CA ARG A 135 1.74 15.51 -6.21
C ARG A 135 2.91 14.51 -6.14
N THR A 136 2.62 13.24 -5.94
CA THR A 136 3.64 12.17 -5.98
C THR A 136 4.42 12.22 -7.28
N PHE A 137 3.72 12.27 -8.43
CA PHE A 137 4.34 12.29 -9.74
C PHE A 137 5.11 13.60 -10.02
N HIS A 138 4.49 14.76 -9.77
CA HIS A 138 5.05 16.06 -10.17
C HIS A 138 6.08 16.63 -9.18
N GLU A 139 5.97 16.30 -7.89
CA GLU A 139 6.80 16.93 -6.85
C GLU A 139 7.76 15.96 -6.16
N VAL A 140 7.36 14.67 -5.93
CA VAL A 140 8.14 13.74 -5.11
C VAL A 140 9.04 12.85 -5.96
N ILE A 141 8.50 12.20 -6.99
CA ILE A 141 9.28 11.32 -7.87
C ILE A 141 10.46 12.04 -8.52
N PRO A 142 10.35 13.30 -9.02
CA PRO A 142 11.49 14.03 -9.54
C PRO A 142 12.59 14.33 -8.52
N CYS A 143 12.27 14.27 -7.23
CA CYS A 143 13.21 14.45 -6.12
C CYS A 143 13.82 13.12 -5.61
N LEU A 144 13.41 11.96 -6.13
CA LEU A 144 14.09 10.71 -5.85
C LEU A 144 15.47 10.69 -6.51
N TYR A 145 16.36 9.83 -6.03
CA TYR A 145 17.71 9.72 -6.58
C TYR A 145 17.70 9.06 -7.96
N GLU A 146 16.85 8.05 -8.13
CA GLU A 146 16.61 7.39 -9.41
C GLU A 146 15.80 8.31 -10.34
N SER A 147 16.04 8.16 -11.65
CA SER A 147 15.21 8.76 -12.68
C SER A 147 14.29 7.71 -13.28
N TYR A 148 13.03 8.05 -13.45
CA TYR A 148 12.01 7.21 -14.04
C TYR A 148 11.54 7.79 -15.38
N ASP A 149 11.28 6.92 -16.35
CA ASP A 149 10.87 7.30 -17.71
C ASP A 149 9.47 6.77 -17.98
N PHE A 150 8.49 7.39 -17.36
CA PHE A 150 7.07 7.19 -17.63
C PHE A 150 6.28 8.48 -17.43
N SER A 151 5.15 8.59 -18.12
CA SER A 151 4.21 9.72 -18.00
C SER A 151 3.29 9.56 -16.78
N TYR A 152 2.53 10.62 -16.47
CA TYR A 152 1.51 10.54 -15.42
C TYR A 152 0.38 9.57 -15.76
N ASP A 153 -0.02 9.51 -17.05
CA ASP A 153 -1.05 8.58 -17.50
C ASP A 153 -0.58 7.13 -17.38
N GLN A 154 0.69 6.84 -17.76
CA GLN A 154 1.31 5.53 -17.58
C GLN A 154 1.43 5.14 -16.10
N LEU A 155 1.72 6.10 -15.20
CA LEU A 155 1.68 5.85 -13.75
C LEU A 155 0.28 5.43 -13.30
N LEU A 156 -0.77 6.10 -13.78
CA LEU A 156 -2.16 5.77 -13.41
C LEU A 156 -2.60 4.43 -13.99
N GLU A 157 -2.20 4.12 -15.22
CA GLU A 157 -2.44 2.83 -15.87
C GLU A 157 -1.76 1.70 -15.09
N GLY A 158 -0.46 1.84 -14.81
CA GLY A 158 0.28 0.88 -14.01
C GLY A 158 -0.29 0.69 -12.61
N LEU A 159 -0.71 1.77 -11.95
CA LEU A 159 -1.38 1.71 -10.66
C LEU A 159 -2.72 0.97 -10.73
N GLY A 160 -3.51 1.20 -11.78
CA GLY A 160 -4.75 0.50 -12.03
C GLY A 160 -4.54 -1.00 -12.19
N PHE A 161 -3.55 -1.39 -12.99
CA PHE A 161 -3.17 -2.79 -13.17
C PHE A 161 -2.70 -3.44 -11.85
N LEU A 162 -1.79 -2.78 -11.13
CA LEU A 162 -1.30 -3.25 -9.82
C LEU A 162 -2.44 -3.40 -8.80
N GLY A 163 -3.44 -2.52 -8.88
CA GLY A 163 -4.63 -2.60 -8.04
C GLY A 163 -5.53 -3.79 -8.39
N ASN A 164 -5.74 -4.07 -9.66
CA ASN A 164 -6.53 -5.22 -10.12
C ASN A 164 -5.85 -6.56 -9.79
N GLU A 165 -4.52 -6.61 -9.85
CA GLU A 165 -3.72 -7.80 -9.58
C GLU A 165 -3.16 -7.85 -8.13
N TYR A 166 -3.73 -7.05 -7.21
CA TYR A 166 -3.15 -6.89 -5.88
C TYR A 166 -2.97 -8.21 -5.11
N GLU A 167 -3.87 -9.17 -5.28
CA GLU A 167 -3.77 -10.47 -4.60
C GLU A 167 -2.53 -11.25 -5.06
N LYS A 168 -2.26 -11.26 -6.37
CA LYS A 168 -1.05 -11.90 -6.93
C LYS A 168 0.23 -11.19 -6.49
N ILE A 169 0.17 -9.86 -6.35
CA ILE A 169 1.30 -9.07 -5.86
C ILE A 169 1.58 -9.36 -4.39
N VAL A 170 0.53 -9.43 -3.55
CA VAL A 170 0.66 -9.83 -2.14
C VAL A 170 1.25 -11.23 -2.03
N GLU A 171 0.78 -12.17 -2.85
CA GLU A 171 1.32 -13.53 -2.89
C GLU A 171 2.78 -13.57 -3.33
N LEU A 172 3.16 -12.76 -4.32
CA LEU A 172 4.55 -12.60 -4.76
C LEU A 172 5.43 -12.14 -3.58
N PHE A 173 5.04 -11.08 -2.88
CA PHE A 173 5.79 -10.60 -1.72
C PHE A 173 5.91 -11.67 -0.64
N THR A 174 4.81 -12.33 -0.30
CA THR A 174 4.79 -13.39 0.73
C THR A 174 5.69 -14.56 0.34
N SER A 175 5.66 -15.01 -0.92
CA SER A 175 6.52 -16.10 -1.40
C SER A 175 8.00 -15.73 -1.36
N GLN A 176 8.36 -14.51 -1.79
CA GLN A 176 9.74 -14.04 -1.75
C GLN A 176 10.26 -13.88 -0.30
N ILE A 177 9.41 -13.40 0.61
CA ILE A 177 9.75 -13.33 2.04
C ILE A 177 9.95 -14.73 2.61
N ARG A 178 9.04 -15.67 2.31
CA ARG A 178 9.17 -17.07 2.75
C ARG A 178 10.47 -17.69 2.27
N ASP A 179 10.78 -17.54 0.97
CA ASP A 179 11.93 -18.18 0.35
C ASP A 179 13.27 -17.59 0.83
N LYS A 180 13.29 -16.31 1.20
CA LYS A 180 14.50 -15.61 1.68
C LYS A 180 14.71 -15.70 3.19
N TYR A 181 13.64 -15.56 3.96
CA TYR A 181 13.72 -15.36 5.42
C TYR A 181 13.01 -16.46 6.22
N GLY A 182 12.23 -17.28 5.55
CA GLY A 182 11.29 -18.19 6.20
C GLY A 182 10.07 -17.45 6.76
N LEU A 183 9.03 -18.20 7.09
CA LEU A 183 7.86 -17.68 7.81
C LEU A 183 7.76 -18.35 9.17
N ASN A 184 7.55 -17.56 10.21
CA ASN A 184 7.28 -18.09 11.53
C ASN A 184 5.76 -18.08 11.81
N THR A 185 5.09 -19.15 11.41
CA THR A 185 3.64 -19.29 11.55
C THR A 185 3.19 -19.92 12.87
N SER A 186 4.09 -20.05 13.87
CA SER A 186 3.72 -20.55 15.21
C SER A 186 2.62 -19.73 15.87
N GLN A 187 2.60 -18.42 15.60
CA GLN A 187 1.55 -17.48 15.96
C GLN A 187 1.26 -16.57 14.77
N THR A 188 0.00 -16.22 14.59
CA THR A 188 -0.42 -15.27 13.56
C THR A 188 -1.29 -14.19 14.20
N TYR A 189 -1.04 -12.95 13.82
CA TYR A 189 -1.76 -11.77 14.31
C TYR A 189 -2.62 -11.22 13.17
N PHE A 190 -3.91 -11.06 13.42
CA PHE A 190 -4.81 -10.49 12.44
C PHE A 190 -5.55 -9.29 13.01
N ASP A 191 -5.55 -8.20 12.29
CA ASP A 191 -6.35 -7.01 12.57
C ASP A 191 -6.92 -6.42 11.28
N CYS A 192 -8.04 -5.72 11.43
CA CYS A 192 -8.66 -4.97 10.34
C CYS A 192 -8.54 -3.48 10.60
N THR A 193 -8.38 -2.71 9.53
CA THR A 193 -8.44 -1.25 9.55
C THR A 193 -9.32 -0.75 8.42
N ASN A 194 -9.69 0.54 8.47
CA ASN A 194 -10.51 1.16 7.45
C ASN A 194 -9.79 2.37 6.86
N PHE A 195 -9.91 2.53 5.55
CA PHE A 195 -9.56 3.77 4.85
C PHE A 195 -10.85 4.49 4.48
N TYR A 196 -10.97 5.76 4.78
CA TYR A 196 -12.11 6.59 4.39
C TYR A 196 -11.78 7.40 3.14
N PHE A 197 -12.85 7.71 2.40
CA PHE A 197 -12.78 8.47 1.16
C PHE A 197 -13.75 9.64 1.23
N GLU A 198 -13.25 10.85 1.10
CA GLU A 198 -14.07 12.07 1.03
C GLU A 198 -14.68 12.20 -0.36
N ILE A 199 -15.72 11.38 -0.62
CA ILE A 199 -16.46 11.31 -1.88
C ILE A 199 -17.95 11.35 -1.61
N ASP A 200 -18.72 11.97 -2.52
CA ASP A 200 -20.18 12.12 -2.35
C ASP A 200 -20.96 10.84 -2.69
N ARG A 201 -20.42 10.02 -3.59
CA ARG A 201 -21.09 8.81 -4.10
C ARG A 201 -20.32 7.56 -3.72
N GLU A 202 -21.08 6.55 -3.32
CA GLU A 202 -20.58 5.19 -3.10
C GLU A 202 -20.38 4.50 -4.46
N ASP A 203 -19.47 3.55 -4.52
CA ASP A 203 -19.32 2.58 -5.59
C ASP A 203 -19.38 1.14 -5.02
N ASP A 204 -19.02 0.15 -5.83
CA ASP A 204 -19.13 -1.25 -5.41
C ASP A 204 -18.18 -1.62 -4.27
N PHE A 205 -17.14 -0.84 -4.04
CA PHE A 205 -16.09 -1.11 -3.07
C PHE A 205 -16.03 -0.08 -1.94
N ARG A 206 -16.13 1.22 -2.28
CA ARG A 206 -16.17 2.32 -1.31
C ARG A 206 -17.59 2.49 -0.80
N ARG A 207 -17.91 1.85 0.32
CA ARG A 207 -19.24 1.79 0.92
C ARG A 207 -19.26 2.41 2.32
N LYS A 208 -20.41 3.00 2.69
CA LYS A 208 -20.65 3.46 4.05
C LYS A 208 -20.85 2.26 4.97
N GLY A 209 -20.14 2.25 6.09
CA GLY A 209 -20.18 1.16 7.04
C GLY A 209 -19.65 1.55 8.42
N PRO A 210 -19.50 0.58 9.33
CA PRO A 210 -18.96 0.83 10.66
C PRO A 210 -17.51 1.30 10.59
N SER A 211 -17.28 2.60 10.73
CA SER A 211 -15.93 3.19 10.73
C SER A 211 -15.36 3.19 12.15
N LYS A 212 -14.08 2.83 12.29
CA LYS A 212 -13.34 2.94 13.56
C LYS A 212 -13.26 4.38 14.07
N GLU A 213 -13.33 5.36 13.17
CA GLU A 213 -13.29 6.79 13.47
C GLU A 213 -14.69 7.43 13.60
N ASN A 214 -15.77 6.65 13.50
CA ASN A 214 -17.16 7.11 13.50
C ASN A 214 -17.47 8.16 12.40
N ARG A 215 -16.77 8.09 11.26
CA ARG A 215 -17.01 8.93 10.09
C ARG A 215 -18.21 8.42 9.29
N ARG A 216 -18.85 9.33 8.55
CA ARG A 216 -19.98 9.00 7.65
C ARG A 216 -19.53 8.81 6.20
N ASP A 217 -18.26 9.05 5.93
CA ASP A 217 -17.69 8.89 4.59
C ASP A 217 -17.64 7.40 4.18
N PRO A 218 -17.73 7.09 2.87
CA PRO A 218 -17.49 5.75 2.39
C PRO A 218 -16.10 5.23 2.79
N ILE A 219 -16.04 3.98 3.18
CA ILE A 219 -14.80 3.33 3.63
C ILE A 219 -14.50 2.08 2.81
N VAL A 220 -13.25 1.67 2.86
CA VAL A 220 -12.75 0.37 2.40
C VAL A 220 -12.08 -0.29 3.58
N GLY A 221 -12.43 -1.54 3.85
CA GLY A 221 -11.80 -2.36 4.87
C GLY A 221 -10.52 -3.02 4.36
N LEU A 222 -9.53 -3.16 5.23
CA LEU A 222 -8.30 -3.90 5.02
C LEU A 222 -8.06 -4.83 6.19
N GLY A 223 -8.04 -6.15 5.93
CA GLY A 223 -7.55 -7.16 6.87
C GLY A 223 -6.09 -7.48 6.59
N LEU A 224 -5.25 -7.45 7.62
CA LEU A 224 -3.82 -7.74 7.54
C LEU A 224 -3.46 -8.89 8.48
N LEU A 225 -2.77 -9.89 7.93
CA LEU A 225 -2.23 -11.03 8.68
C LEU A 225 -0.72 -10.88 8.80
N LEU A 226 -0.23 -10.98 10.03
CA LEU A 226 1.20 -10.98 10.35
C LEU A 226 1.61 -12.34 10.89
N ASP A 227 2.86 -12.72 10.67
CA ASP A 227 3.49 -13.88 11.31
C ASP A 227 3.96 -13.57 12.74
N ALA A 228 4.58 -14.54 13.42
CA ALA A 228 5.09 -14.36 14.80
C ALA A 228 6.19 -13.30 14.92
N ASN A 229 6.89 -13.00 13.82
CA ASN A 229 7.90 -11.96 13.73
C ASN A 229 7.31 -10.60 13.32
N GLN A 230 5.96 -10.50 13.23
CA GLN A 230 5.21 -9.32 12.81
C GLN A 230 5.45 -8.92 11.34
N ILE A 231 5.83 -9.88 10.51
CA ILE A 231 5.99 -9.69 9.07
C ILE A 231 4.63 -9.89 8.40
N PRO A 232 4.17 -8.98 7.52
CA PRO A 232 2.95 -9.17 6.74
C PRO A 232 3.03 -10.37 5.82
N ILE A 233 2.09 -11.32 5.96
CA ILE A 233 2.05 -12.56 5.19
C ILE A 233 0.72 -12.78 4.47
N GLY A 234 -0.25 -11.94 4.70
CA GLY A 234 -1.54 -12.00 4.01
C GLY A 234 -2.31 -10.70 4.18
N MET A 235 -3.08 -10.36 3.15
CA MET A 235 -3.88 -9.14 3.13
C MET A 235 -5.15 -9.39 2.31
N LYS A 236 -6.26 -8.79 2.75
CA LYS A 236 -7.49 -8.76 1.97
C LYS A 236 -8.16 -7.40 2.12
N MET A 237 -8.51 -6.81 1.00
CA MET A 237 -9.38 -5.64 0.95
C MET A 237 -10.84 -6.09 0.79
N TYR A 238 -11.76 -5.36 1.39
CA TYR A 238 -13.20 -5.68 1.32
C TYR A 238 -14.06 -4.40 1.37
N PRO A 239 -15.29 -4.43 0.80
CA PRO A 239 -16.20 -3.30 0.82
C PRO A 239 -16.52 -2.83 2.24
N GLY A 240 -16.65 -1.51 2.40
CA GLY A 240 -16.80 -0.90 3.73
C GLY A 240 -18.06 -1.27 4.50
N ASN A 241 -19.08 -1.80 3.82
CA ASN A 241 -20.33 -2.28 4.44
C ASN A 241 -20.27 -3.77 4.83
N GLU A 242 -19.20 -4.47 4.51
CA GLU A 242 -19.04 -5.87 4.88
C GLU A 242 -18.50 -6.06 6.29
N SER A 243 -18.79 -7.24 6.86
CA SER A 243 -18.29 -7.61 8.19
C SER A 243 -16.82 -8.03 8.17
N GLU A 244 -16.03 -7.57 9.13
CA GLU A 244 -14.63 -7.98 9.32
C GLU A 244 -14.48 -9.48 9.66
N LYS A 245 -15.51 -10.11 10.22
CA LYS A 245 -15.40 -11.48 10.77
C LYS A 245 -15.08 -12.57 9.73
N PRO A 246 -15.69 -12.60 8.52
CA PRO A 246 -15.33 -13.56 7.48
C PRO A 246 -13.92 -13.37 6.93
N VAL A 247 -13.43 -12.12 6.89
CA VAL A 247 -12.13 -11.77 6.28
C VAL A 247 -10.98 -12.52 6.93
N LEU A 248 -10.99 -12.70 8.25
CA LEU A 248 -9.99 -13.50 8.97
C LEU A 248 -9.91 -14.92 8.41
N ARG A 249 -11.05 -15.59 8.21
CA ARG A 249 -11.10 -16.97 7.72
C ARG A 249 -10.57 -17.07 6.30
N ASP A 250 -10.98 -16.14 5.43
CA ASP A 250 -10.58 -16.12 4.04
C ASP A 250 -9.06 -15.93 3.91
N VAL A 251 -8.48 -15.01 4.67
CA VAL A 251 -7.03 -14.73 4.60
C VAL A 251 -6.23 -15.92 5.13
N ILE A 252 -6.61 -16.50 6.28
CA ILE A 252 -5.88 -17.63 6.87
C ILE A 252 -6.03 -18.89 6.01
N ASN A 253 -7.24 -19.20 5.55
CA ASN A 253 -7.47 -20.37 4.70
C ASN A 253 -6.74 -20.22 3.37
N GLY A 254 -6.78 -19.04 2.75
CA GLY A 254 -6.04 -18.75 1.53
C GLY A 254 -4.52 -18.88 1.72
N LEU A 255 -3.97 -18.40 2.83
CA LEU A 255 -2.55 -18.54 3.14
C LEU A 255 -2.15 -20.02 3.28
N LYS A 256 -2.91 -20.80 4.03
CA LYS A 256 -2.63 -22.24 4.23
C LYS A 256 -2.68 -23.03 2.92
N GLN A 257 -3.65 -22.74 2.06
CA GLN A 257 -3.81 -23.42 0.77
C GLN A 257 -2.67 -23.05 -0.21
N ARG A 258 -2.34 -21.77 -0.34
CA ARG A 258 -1.37 -21.29 -1.34
C ARG A 258 0.08 -21.60 -0.97
N HIS A 259 0.41 -21.54 0.30
CA HIS A 259 1.80 -21.72 0.76
C HIS A 259 2.07 -23.08 1.38
N ASN A 260 1.08 -23.99 1.30
CA ASN A 260 1.19 -25.35 1.85
C ASN A 260 1.74 -25.35 3.29
N ILE A 261 1.21 -24.41 4.11
CA ILE A 261 1.66 -24.25 5.50
C ILE A 261 1.05 -25.41 6.29
N GLU A 262 1.86 -26.43 6.50
CA GLU A 262 1.54 -27.54 7.38
C GLU A 262 1.85 -27.13 8.83
N GLY A 263 0.96 -27.50 9.75
CA GLY A 263 1.15 -27.28 11.16
C GLY A 263 0.12 -26.39 11.82
N HIS A 264 0.28 -26.25 13.13
CA HIS A 264 -0.63 -25.47 13.97
C HIS A 264 -0.13 -24.05 14.12
N THR A 265 -1.01 -23.08 13.97
CA THR A 265 -0.77 -21.71 14.37
C THR A 265 -1.67 -21.33 15.53
N ILE A 266 -1.26 -20.35 16.33
CA ILE A 266 -2.15 -19.69 17.29
C ILE A 266 -2.64 -18.39 16.63
N GLN A 267 -3.93 -18.35 16.27
CA GLN A 267 -4.54 -17.16 15.70
C GLN A 267 -4.81 -16.13 16.81
N VAL A 268 -4.21 -14.96 16.70
CA VAL A 268 -4.40 -13.85 17.65
C VAL A 268 -5.21 -12.75 16.99
N ALA A 269 -6.34 -12.38 17.58
CA ALA A 269 -7.21 -11.34 17.01
C ALA A 269 -7.95 -10.53 18.10
N ASP A 270 -8.40 -9.32 17.72
CA ASP A 270 -9.17 -8.42 18.58
C ASP A 270 -10.63 -8.92 18.77
N LYS A 271 -11.29 -8.29 19.73
CA LYS A 271 -12.70 -8.57 20.12
C LYS A 271 -13.71 -8.47 18.98
N GLY A 272 -13.45 -7.63 17.98
CA GLY A 272 -14.30 -7.49 16.79
C GLY A 272 -14.40 -8.79 15.99
N LEU A 273 -13.33 -9.59 16.00
CA LEU A 273 -13.17 -10.83 15.26
C LEU A 273 -13.56 -12.08 16.08
N ASN A 274 -13.85 -11.91 17.37
CA ASN A 274 -14.26 -13.01 18.23
C ASN A 274 -15.72 -13.42 17.92
N CYS A 275 -15.87 -14.50 17.17
CA CYS A 275 -17.16 -15.12 16.89
C CYS A 275 -17.02 -16.65 16.80
N ALA A 276 -18.14 -17.35 16.95
CA ALA A 276 -18.17 -18.80 16.95
C ALA A 276 -17.64 -19.42 15.65
N GLU A 277 -17.93 -18.78 14.52
CA GLU A 277 -17.48 -19.21 13.20
C GLU A 277 -15.97 -19.15 13.04
N ASN A 278 -15.31 -18.09 13.58
CA ASN A 278 -13.84 -17.95 13.55
C ASN A 278 -13.18 -18.99 14.46
N ILE A 279 -13.74 -19.23 15.64
CA ILE A 279 -13.28 -20.28 16.56
C ILE A 279 -13.44 -21.66 15.94
N TYR A 280 -14.60 -21.93 15.32
CA TYR A 280 -14.86 -23.19 14.62
C TYR A 280 -13.85 -23.40 13.48
N ASN A 281 -13.62 -22.38 12.64
CA ASN A 281 -12.65 -22.44 11.55
C ASN A 281 -11.22 -22.70 12.07
N ALA A 282 -10.78 -22.03 13.11
CA ALA A 282 -9.49 -22.30 13.74
C ALA A 282 -9.37 -23.77 14.17
N ARG A 283 -10.39 -24.32 14.82
CA ARG A 283 -10.41 -25.72 15.26
C ARG A 283 -10.42 -26.70 14.10
N GLN A 284 -11.15 -26.42 13.01
CA GLN A 284 -11.13 -27.26 11.80
C GLN A 284 -9.75 -27.30 11.14
N ASN A 285 -9.03 -26.18 11.16
CA ASN A 285 -7.66 -26.10 10.67
C ASN A 285 -6.62 -26.70 11.62
N GLY A 286 -7.04 -27.23 12.77
CA GLY A 286 -6.14 -27.72 13.81
C GLY A 286 -5.39 -26.59 14.57
N ASP A 287 -5.83 -25.34 14.41
CA ASP A 287 -5.18 -24.17 15.02
C ASP A 287 -5.64 -23.92 16.46
N GLY A 288 -4.79 -23.26 17.23
CA GLY A 288 -5.15 -22.59 18.45
C GLY A 288 -5.72 -21.19 18.17
N TYR A 289 -6.33 -20.58 19.17
CA TYR A 289 -6.79 -19.18 19.08
C TYR A 289 -6.62 -18.44 20.39
N LEU A 290 -6.33 -17.14 20.27
CA LEU A 290 -6.28 -16.18 21.37
C LEU A 290 -7.07 -14.94 20.95
N PHE A 291 -8.38 -14.96 21.20
CA PHE A 291 -9.28 -13.87 20.83
C PHE A 291 -9.70 -13.08 22.05
N SER A 292 -9.56 -11.75 21.97
CA SER A 292 -10.04 -10.90 23.04
C SER A 292 -11.58 -10.86 23.10
N LYS A 293 -12.14 -10.65 24.28
CA LYS A 293 -13.59 -10.60 24.52
C LYS A 293 -13.96 -9.35 25.33
N SER A 294 -15.07 -8.71 24.96
CA SER A 294 -15.54 -7.53 25.70
C SER A 294 -16.25 -7.96 26.99
N VAL A 295 -15.75 -7.51 28.13
CA VAL A 295 -16.40 -7.79 29.43
C VAL A 295 -17.84 -7.29 29.47
N LYS A 296 -18.16 -6.18 28.77
CA LYS A 296 -19.53 -5.63 28.70
C LYS A 296 -20.53 -6.59 28.05
N GLN A 297 -20.08 -7.43 27.14
CA GLN A 297 -20.90 -8.37 26.35
C GLN A 297 -20.92 -9.79 26.92
N LEU A 298 -20.27 -10.02 28.06
CA LEU A 298 -20.27 -11.33 28.69
C LEU A 298 -21.64 -11.64 29.30
N PRO A 299 -22.05 -12.93 29.37
CA PRO A 299 -23.14 -13.38 30.20
C PRO A 299 -22.94 -12.96 31.68
N GLU A 300 -24.03 -12.81 32.44
CA GLU A 300 -23.96 -12.27 33.79
C GLU A 300 -23.07 -13.12 34.73
N THR A 301 -23.15 -14.44 34.60
CA THR A 301 -22.30 -15.36 35.35
C THR A 301 -20.79 -15.14 35.12
N GLU A 302 -20.43 -14.91 33.83
CA GLU A 302 -19.05 -14.63 33.46
C GLU A 302 -18.61 -13.23 33.96
N LYS A 303 -19.50 -12.22 33.88
CA LYS A 303 -19.23 -10.87 34.43
C LYS A 303 -19.01 -10.92 35.94
N THR A 304 -19.86 -11.67 36.68
CA THR A 304 -19.71 -11.85 38.11
C THR A 304 -18.34 -12.46 38.43
N TRP A 305 -17.94 -13.49 37.71
CA TRP A 305 -16.60 -14.08 37.87
C TRP A 305 -15.50 -13.06 37.58
N VAL A 306 -15.60 -12.29 36.50
CA VAL A 306 -14.59 -11.26 36.14
C VAL A 306 -14.48 -10.19 37.21
N LEU A 307 -15.60 -9.76 37.80
CA LEU A 307 -15.64 -8.67 38.80
C LEU A 307 -15.30 -9.13 40.23
N LEU A 308 -15.36 -10.42 40.49
CA LEU A 308 -15.00 -10.97 41.80
C LEU A 308 -13.52 -10.74 42.07
N GLU A 309 -13.21 -10.07 43.19
CA GLU A 309 -11.82 -9.74 43.60
C GLU A 309 -10.97 -10.98 43.91
N HIS A 310 -11.59 -12.06 44.36
CA HIS A 310 -10.90 -13.29 44.67
C HIS A 310 -10.28 -13.95 43.43
N GLY A 311 -9.07 -14.52 43.62
CA GLY A 311 -8.36 -15.27 42.58
C GLY A 311 -7.47 -14.43 41.66
N TYR A 312 -7.38 -13.13 41.86
CA TYR A 312 -6.43 -12.30 41.10
C TYR A 312 -4.99 -12.43 41.64
N HIS A 313 -4.04 -12.59 40.73
CA HIS A 313 -2.61 -12.52 40.95
C HIS A 313 -2.12 -11.11 40.60
N ASP A 314 -1.45 -10.45 41.53
CA ASP A 314 -0.87 -9.12 41.33
C ASP A 314 0.51 -9.22 40.71
N VAL A 315 0.76 -8.43 39.67
CA VAL A 315 2.08 -8.21 39.12
C VAL A 315 2.48 -6.77 39.42
N ARG A 316 3.58 -6.62 40.19
CA ARG A 316 4.11 -5.33 40.63
C ARG A 316 5.45 -5.06 39.96
N ASP A 317 5.80 -3.80 39.81
CA ASP A 317 7.11 -3.36 39.34
C ASP A 317 8.14 -3.37 40.50
N LYS A 318 9.36 -2.93 40.21
CA LYS A 318 10.46 -2.91 41.19
C LYS A 318 10.19 -1.98 42.39
N ASP A 319 9.34 -0.98 42.21
CA ASP A 319 8.97 0.01 43.22
C ASP A 319 7.73 -0.44 44.04
N GLY A 320 7.26 -1.66 43.83
CA GLY A 320 6.09 -2.19 44.51
C GLY A 320 4.74 -1.72 43.95
N THR A 321 4.74 -0.86 42.92
CA THR A 321 3.51 -0.36 42.29
C THR A 321 2.81 -1.46 41.50
N LEU A 322 1.48 -1.56 41.67
CA LEU A 322 0.68 -2.53 40.93
C LEU A 322 0.66 -2.18 39.41
N LYS A 323 1.32 -3.01 38.60
CA LYS A 323 1.39 -2.87 37.15
C LYS A 323 0.13 -3.39 36.50
N TYR A 324 -0.25 -4.61 36.84
CA TYR A 324 -1.53 -5.24 36.45
C TYR A 324 -1.83 -6.42 37.35
N ARG A 325 -3.06 -6.89 37.30
CA ARG A 325 -3.47 -8.13 37.93
C ARG A 325 -4.17 -9.03 36.92
N TRP A 326 -4.12 -10.31 37.12
CA TRP A 326 -4.73 -11.29 36.24
C TRP A 326 -5.27 -12.48 37.00
N LYS A 327 -6.26 -13.13 36.41
CA LYS A 327 -6.75 -14.44 36.83
C LYS A 327 -7.19 -15.26 35.66
N GLU A 328 -7.30 -16.55 35.84
CA GLU A 328 -7.70 -17.49 34.81
C GLU A 328 -8.72 -18.51 35.29
N CYS A 329 -9.46 -19.07 34.35
CA CYS A 329 -10.24 -20.28 34.56
C CYS A 329 -10.14 -21.18 33.34
N VAL A 330 -10.39 -22.48 33.58
CA VAL A 330 -10.55 -23.47 32.53
C VAL A 330 -11.91 -24.10 32.72
N ASP A 331 -12.79 -23.98 31.71
CA ASP A 331 -14.13 -24.51 31.79
C ASP A 331 -14.66 -24.81 30.36
N LYS A 332 -15.84 -25.43 30.27
CA LYS A 332 -16.53 -25.68 29.02
C LYS A 332 -17.47 -24.53 28.69
N PHE A 333 -17.26 -23.94 27.49
CA PHE A 333 -18.06 -22.82 27.01
C PHE A 333 -18.78 -23.20 25.73
N PRO A 334 -20.11 -22.92 25.64
CA PRO A 334 -20.89 -23.18 24.45
C PRO A 334 -20.68 -22.08 23.41
N TYR A 335 -20.50 -22.47 22.15
CA TYR A 335 -20.47 -21.60 20.99
C TYR A 335 -21.51 -22.06 19.98
N THR A 336 -22.38 -21.15 19.56
CA THR A 336 -23.36 -21.43 18.52
C THR A 336 -22.90 -20.80 17.23
N TYR A 337 -22.75 -21.59 16.17
CA TYR A 337 -22.42 -21.13 14.83
C TYR A 337 -23.46 -21.66 13.83
N THR A 338 -23.54 -21.00 12.68
CA THR A 338 -24.40 -21.41 11.57
C THR A 338 -23.51 -21.91 10.43
N ASP A 339 -23.81 -23.12 9.93
CA ASP A 339 -23.08 -23.69 8.80
C ASP A 339 -23.50 -23.05 7.46
N SER A 340 -22.83 -23.46 6.36
CA SER A 340 -23.15 -23.00 5.01
C SER A 340 -24.58 -23.32 4.53
N ASN A 341 -25.23 -24.29 5.15
CA ASN A 341 -26.60 -24.70 4.85
C ASN A 341 -27.65 -23.97 5.72
N GLY A 342 -27.24 -23.00 6.55
CA GLY A 342 -28.10 -22.26 7.45
C GLY A 342 -28.49 -23.02 8.72
N LYS A 343 -27.93 -24.20 8.99
CA LYS A 343 -28.22 -25.00 10.18
C LYS A 343 -27.38 -24.53 11.36
N ARG A 344 -28.04 -24.35 12.51
CA ARG A 344 -27.38 -23.97 13.77
C ARG A 344 -26.77 -25.21 14.44
N HIS A 345 -25.54 -25.03 14.89
CA HIS A 345 -24.78 -26.03 15.65
C HIS A 345 -24.25 -25.43 16.94
N THR A 346 -24.20 -26.22 18.02
CA THR A 346 -23.57 -25.82 19.26
C THR A 346 -22.30 -26.64 19.46
N LEU A 347 -21.19 -25.94 19.67
CA LEU A 347 -19.88 -26.50 19.95
C LEU A 347 -19.50 -26.18 21.41
N ASN A 348 -19.29 -27.21 22.23
CA ASN A 348 -18.81 -27.03 23.58
C ASN A 348 -17.29 -27.20 23.61
N LEU A 349 -16.58 -26.13 23.92
CA LEU A 349 -15.11 -26.11 23.94
C LEU A 349 -14.60 -25.93 25.36
N THR A 350 -13.62 -26.75 25.74
CA THR A 350 -12.82 -26.47 26.92
C THR A 350 -11.83 -25.36 26.60
N GLU A 351 -11.99 -24.21 27.22
CA GLU A 351 -11.16 -23.02 27.02
C GLU A 351 -10.49 -22.59 28.31
N LYS A 352 -9.25 -22.11 28.16
CA LYS A 352 -8.58 -21.31 29.17
C LYS A 352 -8.92 -19.83 28.93
N ARG A 353 -9.58 -19.22 29.89
CA ARG A 353 -9.89 -17.77 29.84
C ARG A 353 -9.01 -17.02 30.82
N VAL A 354 -8.42 -15.93 30.33
CA VAL A 354 -7.55 -15.06 31.12
C VAL A 354 -8.17 -13.67 31.18
N VAL A 355 -8.29 -13.14 32.40
CA VAL A 355 -8.75 -11.78 32.63
C VAL A 355 -7.59 -10.95 33.17
N THR A 356 -7.40 -9.78 32.58
CA THR A 356 -6.38 -8.82 33.05
C THR A 356 -7.03 -7.51 33.47
N PHE A 357 -6.54 -6.91 34.53
CA PHE A 357 -6.93 -5.57 34.97
C PHE A 357 -5.69 -4.69 35.13
N ASN A 358 -5.67 -3.55 34.43
CA ASN A 358 -4.60 -2.57 34.51
C ASN A 358 -5.11 -1.27 35.15
N PRO A 359 -4.62 -0.90 36.36
CA PRO A 359 -5.08 0.27 37.10
C PRO A 359 -4.86 1.60 36.33
N SER A 360 -3.73 1.71 35.64
CA SER A 360 -3.37 2.93 34.86
C SER A 360 -4.32 3.14 33.69
N LEU A 361 -4.71 2.07 32.98
CA LEU A 361 -5.72 2.12 31.92
C LEU A 361 -7.11 2.46 32.47
N ALA A 362 -7.48 1.87 33.63
CA ALA A 362 -8.75 2.16 34.30
C ALA A 362 -8.83 3.64 34.71
N LYS A 363 -7.75 4.20 35.28
CA LYS A 363 -7.66 5.63 35.65
C LYS A 363 -7.82 6.54 34.43
N ARG A 364 -7.12 6.25 33.32
CA ARG A 364 -7.23 7.02 32.07
C ARG A 364 -8.66 7.00 31.50
N LYS A 365 -9.34 5.86 31.52
CA LYS A 365 -10.72 5.75 31.06
C LYS A 365 -11.71 6.53 31.98
N LYS A 366 -11.50 6.48 33.30
CA LYS A 366 -12.31 7.29 34.24
C LYS A 366 -12.15 8.79 34.02
N LEU A 367 -10.94 9.26 33.71
CA LEU A 367 -10.69 10.67 33.40
C LEU A 367 -11.39 11.11 32.09
N LYS A 368 -11.37 10.27 31.07
CA LYS A 368 -12.11 10.56 29.83
C LYS A 368 -13.65 10.61 30.03
N LEU A 369 -14.20 9.87 30.96
CA LEU A 369 -15.63 9.88 31.28
C LEU A 369 -16.03 11.08 32.15
N LYS A 370 -15.08 11.72 32.87
CA LYS A 370 -15.34 12.90 33.71
C LYS A 370 -15.10 14.23 32.99
N GLY A 371 -14.54 14.21 31.80
CA GLY A 371 -14.25 15.38 30.97
C GLY A 371 -15.37 15.71 29.95
N TRP A 372 -16.59 15.24 30.20
CA TRP A 372 -17.80 15.60 29.46
C TRP A 372 -18.77 16.31 30.39
#